data_55165399d12312245e0b0a3b10137fac
#
_entry.id   55165399d12312245e0b0a3b10137fac
#
_cell.length_a   1.000
_cell.length_b   1.000
_cell.length_c   1.000
_cell.angle_alpha   90.00
_cell.angle_beta   90.00
_cell.angle_gamma   90.00
#
_symmetry.space_group_name_H-M   'P 1'
#
loop_
_entity.id
_entity.type
_entity.pdbx_description
1 polymer ?
#
loop_
_entity_poly.entity_id
_entity_poly.type
_entity_poly.pdbx_seq_one_letter_code
_entity_poly.pdbx_strand_id
1 'polypeptide(L)'
;MRLRLTTAITDLGGAFGQQTEDQGILRDELEEELRDINLTAASIAEETANPALMERFRMPHGQSDNDLAASTRAIAAAIRELALNDEFEAHGHPPDTASDLEALADEFTGSEGEQGAALGNRAGATAAIPVALRSGKGAIKTLNAIFRRVYKGNIEVLTAWRTASHVQRDARSAAPVIPPAVP
;
A
#
# COMPACT_ATOMS: atom_id res chain seq x y z
N MET A 1 -11.84 1.09 26.91
CA MET A 1 -11.82 0.25 25.71
C MET A 1 -11.99 1.03 24.41
N ARG A 2 -12.68 2.19 24.37
CA ARG A 2 -12.83 3.06 23.17
C ARG A 2 -11.50 3.63 22.61
N LEU A 3 -10.56 4.04 23.47
CA LEU A 3 -9.28 4.64 23.04
C LEU A 3 -8.39 3.73 22.20
N ARG A 4 -8.39 2.41 22.47
CA ARG A 4 -7.53 1.46 21.72
C ARG A 4 -8.01 1.18 20.28
N LEU A 5 -9.30 1.23 20.02
CA LEU A 5 -9.85 1.00 18.67
C LEU A 5 -9.61 2.22 17.76
N THR A 6 -9.73 3.44 18.28
CA THR A 6 -9.52 4.66 17.50
C THR A 6 -8.05 4.81 17.12
N THR A 7 -7.12 4.54 18.04
CA THR A 7 -5.66 4.59 17.78
C THR A 7 -5.27 3.57 16.72
N ALA A 8 -5.75 2.31 16.82
CA ALA A 8 -5.44 1.28 15.84
C ALA A 8 -5.94 1.60 14.41
N ILE A 9 -7.08 2.27 14.28
CA ILE A 9 -7.61 2.69 12.97
C ILE A 9 -6.79 3.85 12.38
N THR A 10 -6.34 4.78 13.23
CA THR A 10 -5.51 5.92 12.81
C THR A 10 -4.10 5.44 12.42
N ASP A 11 -3.51 4.54 13.19
CA ASP A 11 -2.18 3.97 12.91
C ASP A 11 -2.18 3.14 11.61
N LEU A 12 -3.23 2.35 11.36
CA LEU A 12 -3.39 1.60 10.10
C LEU A 12 -3.60 2.53 8.89
N GLY A 13 -4.29 3.65 9.06
CA GLY A 13 -4.49 4.63 8.01
C GLY A 13 -3.21 5.42 7.69
N GLY A 14 -2.42 5.75 8.70
CA GLY A 14 -1.15 6.45 8.55
C GLY A 14 -0.08 5.59 7.87
N ALA A 15 0.08 4.35 8.31
CA ALA A 15 1.02 3.41 7.71
C ALA A 15 0.72 3.12 6.22
N PHE A 16 -0.57 3.04 5.86
CA PHE A 16 -0.98 2.84 4.47
C PHE A 16 -0.71 4.06 3.59
N GLY A 17 -0.90 5.27 4.09
CA GLY A 17 -0.58 6.50 3.37
C GLY A 17 0.92 6.63 3.08
N GLN A 18 1.77 6.35 4.06
CA GLN A 18 3.22 6.35 3.91
C GLN A 18 3.68 5.30 2.89
N GLN A 19 3.18 4.07 2.97
CA GLN A 19 3.54 3.01 2.02
C GLN A 19 3.19 3.35 0.56
N THR A 20 2.10 4.08 0.32
CA THR A 20 1.72 4.52 -1.03
C THR A 20 2.61 5.65 -1.53
N GLU A 21 3.03 6.56 -0.63
CA GLU A 21 4.00 7.62 -0.96
C GLU A 21 5.38 7.02 -1.26
N ASP A 22 5.85 6.08 -0.44
CA ASP A 22 7.14 5.40 -0.62
C ASP A 22 7.19 4.63 -1.95
N GLN A 23 6.10 3.95 -2.33
CA GLN A 23 6.01 3.28 -3.64
C GLN A 23 6.02 4.27 -4.80
N GLY A 24 5.36 5.43 -4.66
CA GLY A 24 5.41 6.50 -5.65
C GLY A 24 6.84 7.01 -5.86
N ILE A 25 7.58 7.20 -4.78
CA ILE A 25 8.99 7.64 -4.83
C ILE A 25 9.86 6.60 -5.54
N LEU A 26 9.76 5.33 -5.16
CA LEU A 26 10.51 4.24 -5.80
C LEU A 26 10.20 4.11 -7.30
N ARG A 27 8.95 4.33 -7.69
CA ARG A 27 8.56 4.36 -9.10
C ARG A 27 9.23 5.50 -9.85
N ASP A 28 9.20 6.71 -9.28
CA ASP A 28 9.80 7.90 -9.90
C ASP A 28 11.32 7.73 -10.01
N GLU A 29 11.99 7.20 -8.99
CA GLU A 29 13.41 6.86 -9.01
C GLU A 29 13.76 5.85 -10.09
N LEU A 30 12.98 4.78 -10.21
CA LEU A 30 13.16 3.76 -11.23
C LEU A 30 12.97 4.31 -12.64
N GLU A 31 11.95 5.15 -12.86
CA GLU A 31 11.72 5.80 -14.15
C GLU A 31 12.81 6.80 -14.50
N GLU A 32 13.40 7.51 -13.53
CA GLU A 32 14.51 8.43 -13.73
C GLU A 32 15.78 7.68 -14.12
N GLU A 33 16.12 6.62 -13.37
CA GLU A 33 17.28 5.77 -13.66
C GLU A 33 17.19 5.14 -15.05
N LEU A 34 16.02 4.60 -15.43
CA LEU A 34 15.80 4.06 -16.77
C LEU A 34 15.93 5.10 -17.87
N ARG A 35 15.60 6.35 -17.58
CA ARG A 35 15.74 7.47 -18.52
C ARG A 35 17.20 7.80 -18.76
N ASP A 36 17.99 7.81 -17.69
CA ASP A 36 19.44 8.05 -17.77
C ASP A 36 20.17 6.91 -18.48
N ILE A 37 19.81 5.67 -18.20
CA ILE A 37 20.30 4.48 -18.92
C ILE A 37 19.97 4.56 -20.43
N ASN A 38 18.76 4.97 -20.79
CA ASN A 38 18.37 5.11 -22.18
C ASN A 38 19.19 6.19 -22.92
N LEU A 39 19.45 7.32 -22.25
CA LEU A 39 20.27 8.41 -22.81
C LEU A 39 21.72 7.95 -23.00
N THR A 40 22.26 7.26 -22.03
CA THR A 40 23.63 6.70 -22.10
C THR A 40 23.73 5.64 -23.21
N ALA A 41 22.76 4.75 -23.29
CA ALA A 41 22.72 3.74 -24.37
C ALA A 41 22.64 4.39 -25.76
N ALA A 42 21.95 5.53 -25.89
CA ALA A 42 21.93 6.31 -27.12
C ALA A 42 23.33 6.84 -27.48
N SER A 43 24.08 7.39 -26.51
CA SER A 43 25.44 7.85 -26.71
C SER A 43 26.37 6.71 -27.15
N ILE A 44 26.31 5.57 -26.44
CA ILE A 44 27.09 4.38 -26.78
C ILE A 44 26.73 3.85 -28.18
N ALA A 45 25.43 3.89 -28.54
CA ALA A 45 24.97 3.47 -29.87
C ALA A 45 25.56 4.33 -30.99
N GLU A 46 25.68 5.64 -30.77
CA GLU A 46 26.31 6.59 -31.71
C GLU A 46 27.82 6.35 -31.80
N GLU A 47 28.51 6.22 -30.66
CA GLU A 47 29.97 6.00 -30.60
C GLU A 47 30.40 4.68 -31.26
N THR A 48 29.59 3.63 -31.05
CA THR A 48 29.86 2.29 -31.58
C THR A 48 29.26 2.06 -32.97
N ALA A 49 28.54 3.03 -33.52
CA ALA A 49 27.77 2.92 -34.77
C ALA A 49 26.80 1.71 -34.78
N ASN A 50 26.23 1.37 -33.62
CA ASN A 50 25.34 0.24 -33.41
C ASN A 50 23.92 0.68 -33.03
N PRO A 51 23.05 1.05 -33.99
CA PRO A 51 21.71 1.51 -33.72
C PRO A 51 20.78 0.44 -33.08
N ALA A 52 21.17 -0.84 -33.14
CA ALA A 52 20.39 -1.93 -32.54
C ALA A 52 20.37 -1.86 -31.00
N LEU A 53 21.33 -1.16 -30.38
CA LEU A 53 21.32 -0.91 -28.95
C LEU A 53 20.08 -0.13 -28.52
N MET A 54 19.63 0.85 -29.28
CA MET A 54 18.47 1.67 -28.95
C MET A 54 17.19 0.86 -28.78
N GLU A 55 17.00 -0.23 -29.52
CA GLU A 55 15.84 -1.11 -29.37
C GLU A 55 15.89 -1.93 -28.08
N ARG A 56 17.10 -2.29 -27.63
CA ARG A 56 17.32 -3.08 -26.40
C ARG A 56 17.11 -2.25 -25.14
N PHE A 57 17.40 -0.94 -25.19
CA PHE A 57 17.33 -0.01 -24.07
C PHE A 57 16.12 0.93 -24.15
N ARG A 58 15.12 0.58 -24.93
CA ARG A 58 13.93 1.40 -25.11
C ARG A 58 13.15 1.55 -23.83
N MET A 59 12.85 2.81 -23.49
CA MET A 59 12.01 3.14 -22.32
C MET A 59 10.63 2.47 -22.42
N PRO A 60 10.17 1.79 -21.39
CA PRO A 60 8.81 1.33 -21.31
C PRO A 60 7.85 2.52 -21.19
N HIS A 61 6.76 2.54 -21.96
CA HIS A 61 5.75 3.59 -21.89
C HIS A 61 4.43 3.06 -21.33
N GLY A 62 3.89 3.75 -20.30
CA GLY A 62 2.52 3.55 -19.83
C GLY A 62 2.23 2.14 -19.28
N GLN A 63 3.22 1.48 -18.76
CA GLN A 63 3.12 0.12 -18.25
C GLN A 63 2.66 0.08 -16.80
N SER A 64 2.13 -1.08 -16.39
CA SER A 64 1.88 -1.38 -15.00
C SER A 64 3.21 -1.47 -14.22
N ASP A 65 3.13 -1.40 -12.89
CA ASP A 65 4.30 -1.51 -12.02
C ASP A 65 5.07 -2.83 -12.24
N ASN A 66 4.36 -3.93 -12.46
CA ASN A 66 4.97 -5.22 -12.80
C ASN A 66 5.71 -5.21 -14.14
N ASP A 67 5.15 -4.53 -15.15
CA ASP A 67 5.80 -4.39 -16.46
C ASP A 67 7.03 -3.50 -16.38
N LEU A 68 6.99 -2.45 -15.56
CA LEU A 68 8.11 -1.56 -15.32
C LEU A 68 9.28 -2.34 -14.68
N ALA A 69 9.04 -3.09 -13.60
CA ALA A 69 10.05 -3.94 -12.97
C ALA A 69 10.61 -5.01 -13.93
N ALA A 70 9.74 -5.64 -14.72
CA ALA A 70 10.18 -6.63 -15.71
C ALA A 70 11.07 -6.00 -16.80
N SER A 71 10.72 -4.80 -17.28
CA SER A 71 11.51 -4.06 -18.26
C SER A 71 12.87 -3.65 -17.70
N THR A 72 12.91 -3.22 -16.43
CA THR A 72 14.17 -2.88 -15.74
C THR A 72 15.11 -4.08 -15.66
N ARG A 73 14.59 -5.24 -15.29
CA ARG A 73 15.38 -6.48 -15.26
C ARG A 73 15.85 -6.89 -16.66
N ALA A 74 15.04 -6.68 -17.68
CA ALA A 74 15.42 -6.96 -19.07
C ALA A 74 16.55 -6.04 -19.55
N ILE A 75 16.53 -4.76 -19.17
CA ILE A 75 17.59 -3.80 -19.43
C ILE A 75 18.87 -4.17 -18.69
N ALA A 76 18.79 -4.51 -17.41
CA ALA A 76 19.93 -4.99 -16.63
C ALA A 76 20.56 -6.26 -17.26
N ALA A 77 19.74 -7.21 -17.69
CA ALA A 77 20.21 -8.39 -18.40
C ALA A 77 20.90 -8.03 -19.72
N ALA A 78 20.38 -7.05 -20.47
CA ALA A 78 20.98 -6.58 -21.72
C ALA A 78 22.36 -5.93 -21.50
N ILE A 79 22.55 -5.14 -20.42
CA ILE A 79 23.85 -4.57 -20.06
C ILE A 79 24.88 -5.70 -19.85
N ARG A 80 24.52 -6.75 -19.13
CA ARG A 80 25.42 -7.91 -18.87
C ARG A 80 25.67 -8.72 -20.13
N GLU A 81 24.62 -9.03 -20.88
CA GLU A 81 24.70 -9.85 -22.10
C GLU A 81 25.60 -9.21 -23.15
N LEU A 82 25.55 -7.89 -23.25
CA LEU A 82 26.34 -7.12 -24.21
C LEU A 82 27.70 -6.65 -23.64
N ALA A 83 27.98 -7.00 -22.37
CA ALA A 83 29.19 -6.62 -21.63
C ALA A 83 29.46 -5.09 -21.63
N LEU A 84 28.40 -4.28 -21.46
CA LEU A 84 28.44 -2.82 -21.55
C LEU A 84 28.74 -2.12 -20.20
N ASN A 85 29.05 -2.83 -19.12
CA ASN A 85 29.30 -2.19 -17.82
C ASN A 85 30.41 -1.15 -17.88
N ASP A 86 31.51 -1.45 -18.58
CA ASP A 86 32.65 -0.55 -18.70
C ASP A 86 32.29 0.72 -19.48
N GLU A 87 31.44 0.61 -20.51
CA GLU A 87 30.95 1.73 -21.30
C GLU A 87 30.00 2.60 -20.47
N PHE A 88 29.11 2.01 -19.69
CA PHE A 88 28.24 2.75 -18.77
C PHE A 88 29.05 3.44 -17.67
N GLU A 89 30.07 2.79 -17.10
CA GLU A 89 30.97 3.40 -16.12
C GLU A 89 31.74 4.60 -16.75
N ALA A 90 32.21 4.46 -17.98
CA ALA A 90 32.87 5.56 -18.71
C ALA A 90 31.94 6.78 -18.92
N HIS A 91 30.63 6.57 -18.93
CA HIS A 91 29.61 7.63 -19.04
C HIS A 91 29.11 8.11 -17.65
N GLY A 92 29.72 7.65 -16.56
CA GLY A 92 29.46 8.15 -15.20
C GLY A 92 28.47 7.32 -14.39
N HIS A 93 28.02 6.20 -14.88
CA HIS A 93 27.22 5.24 -14.11
C HIS A 93 28.10 4.44 -13.13
N PRO A 94 27.52 3.84 -12.08
CA PRO A 94 28.24 2.94 -11.18
C PRO A 94 28.86 1.74 -11.92
N PRO A 95 29.95 1.16 -11.41
CA PRO A 95 30.62 0.01 -12.06
C PRO A 95 29.74 -1.23 -12.18
N ASP A 96 28.75 -1.37 -11.30
CA ASP A 96 27.80 -2.50 -11.26
C ASP A 96 26.38 -2.07 -11.64
N THR A 97 26.21 -1.17 -12.61
CA THR A 97 24.92 -0.60 -13.06
C THR A 97 23.84 -1.67 -13.26
N ALA A 98 24.18 -2.81 -13.85
CA ALA A 98 23.22 -3.89 -14.05
C ALA A 98 22.72 -4.51 -12.73
N SER A 99 23.57 -4.61 -11.71
CA SER A 99 23.20 -5.13 -10.39
C SER A 99 22.37 -4.12 -9.61
N ASP A 100 22.70 -2.84 -9.72
CA ASP A 100 21.97 -1.76 -9.07
C ASP A 100 20.54 -1.66 -9.63
N LEU A 101 20.37 -1.77 -10.95
CA LEU A 101 19.05 -1.82 -11.58
C LEU A 101 18.21 -3.03 -11.12
N GLU A 102 18.81 -4.20 -10.99
CA GLU A 102 18.09 -5.37 -10.46
C GLU A 102 17.67 -5.17 -9.01
N ALA A 103 18.57 -4.64 -8.18
CA ALA A 103 18.27 -4.35 -6.78
C ALA A 103 17.11 -3.35 -6.65
N LEU A 104 17.11 -2.28 -7.46
CA LEU A 104 16.03 -1.30 -7.49
C LEU A 104 14.70 -1.91 -7.96
N ALA A 105 14.72 -2.78 -8.98
CA ALA A 105 13.54 -3.50 -9.43
C ALA A 105 12.99 -4.49 -8.38
N ASP A 106 13.87 -5.09 -7.59
CA ASP A 106 13.49 -6.01 -6.51
C ASP A 106 12.90 -5.25 -5.31
N GLU A 107 13.48 -4.11 -4.95
CA GLU A 107 12.94 -3.21 -3.91
C GLU A 107 11.56 -2.69 -4.30
N PHE A 108 11.39 -2.24 -5.52
CA PHE A 108 10.12 -1.78 -6.07
C PHE A 108 9.04 -2.89 -6.03
N THR A 109 9.38 -4.09 -6.48
CA THR A 109 8.45 -5.24 -6.45
C THR A 109 8.14 -5.70 -5.02
N GLY A 110 9.11 -5.63 -4.11
CA GLY A 110 8.94 -5.93 -2.69
C GLY A 110 7.92 -5.01 -2.03
N SER A 111 7.98 -3.72 -2.32
CA SER A 111 7.04 -2.72 -1.80
C SER A 111 5.60 -2.97 -2.28
N GLU A 112 5.39 -3.42 -3.52
CA GLU A 112 4.07 -3.85 -4.03
C GLU A 112 3.50 -5.04 -3.24
N GLY A 113 4.33 -6.03 -2.93
CA GLY A 113 3.94 -7.21 -2.16
C GLY A 113 3.46 -6.84 -0.74
N GLU A 114 4.15 -5.93 -0.09
CA GLU A 114 3.78 -5.42 1.24
C GLU A 114 2.46 -4.64 1.20
N GLN A 115 2.26 -3.80 0.19
CA GLN A 115 1.00 -3.06 -0.01
C GLN A 115 -0.18 -4.01 -0.24
N GLY A 116 -0.02 -5.04 -1.08
CA GLY A 116 -1.03 -6.06 -1.32
C GLY A 116 -1.40 -6.82 -0.04
N ALA A 117 -0.41 -7.18 0.78
CA ALA A 117 -0.62 -7.84 2.07
C ALA A 117 -1.36 -6.91 3.08
N ALA A 118 -1.00 -5.62 3.12
CA ALA A 118 -1.67 -4.62 3.97
C ALA A 118 -3.14 -4.42 3.58
N LEU A 119 -3.45 -4.37 2.27
CA LEU A 119 -4.82 -4.31 1.75
C LEU A 119 -5.62 -5.57 2.12
N GLY A 120 -5.02 -6.76 1.96
CA GLY A 120 -5.61 -8.04 2.35
C GLY A 120 -5.93 -8.10 3.84
N ASN A 121 -5.02 -7.67 4.69
CA ASN A 121 -5.20 -7.59 6.15
C ASN A 121 -6.33 -6.63 6.53
N ARG A 122 -6.41 -5.46 5.90
CA ARG A 122 -7.49 -4.49 6.10
C ARG A 122 -8.85 -5.04 5.69
N ALA A 123 -8.95 -5.69 4.55
CA ALA A 123 -10.16 -6.33 4.09
C ALA A 123 -10.61 -7.44 5.05
N GLY A 124 -9.67 -8.28 5.52
CA GLY A 124 -9.92 -9.30 6.53
C GLY A 124 -10.38 -8.73 7.87
N ALA A 125 -9.73 -7.68 8.36
CA ALA A 125 -10.13 -6.98 9.58
C ALA A 125 -11.54 -6.36 9.45
N THR A 126 -11.85 -5.75 8.31
CA THR A 126 -13.18 -5.19 8.05
C THR A 126 -14.26 -6.28 8.01
N ALA A 127 -13.97 -7.44 7.40
CA ALA A 127 -14.88 -8.57 7.35
C ALA A 127 -15.12 -9.21 8.74
N ALA A 128 -14.15 -9.13 9.65
CA ALA A 128 -14.26 -9.64 11.00
C ALA A 128 -15.17 -8.78 11.91
N ILE A 129 -15.34 -7.48 11.61
CA ILE A 129 -16.16 -6.56 12.42
C ILE A 129 -17.62 -7.05 12.60
N PRO A 130 -18.36 -7.42 11.54
CA PRO A 130 -19.75 -7.92 11.68
C PRO A 130 -19.83 -9.20 12.52
N VAL A 131 -18.82 -10.06 12.42
CA VAL A 131 -18.76 -11.31 13.20
C VAL A 131 -18.55 -11.00 14.69
N ALA A 132 -17.60 -10.13 15.01
CA ALA A 132 -17.33 -9.68 16.37
C ALA A 132 -18.56 -8.97 17.00
N LEU A 133 -19.23 -8.11 16.23
CA LEU A 133 -20.46 -7.45 16.66
C LEU A 133 -21.60 -8.44 16.92
N ARG A 134 -21.75 -9.48 16.11
CA ARG A 134 -22.77 -10.52 16.30
C ARG A 134 -22.48 -11.32 17.56
N SER A 135 -21.22 -11.71 17.78
CA SER A 135 -20.78 -12.40 18.99
C SER A 135 -20.99 -11.55 20.25
N GLY A 136 -20.61 -10.28 20.21
CA GLY A 136 -20.83 -9.34 21.33
C GLY A 136 -22.31 -9.15 21.66
N LYS A 137 -23.18 -9.02 20.65
CA LYS A 137 -24.64 -8.96 20.84
C LYS A 137 -25.18 -10.25 21.45
N GLY A 138 -24.65 -11.41 21.06
CA GLY A 138 -24.99 -12.71 21.64
C GLY A 138 -24.64 -12.78 23.12
N ALA A 139 -23.44 -12.37 23.47
CA ALA A 139 -22.99 -12.30 24.87
C ALA A 139 -23.87 -11.37 25.73
N ILE A 140 -24.21 -10.18 25.23
CA ILE A 140 -25.13 -9.26 25.93
C ILE A 140 -26.50 -9.89 26.13
N LYS A 141 -27.03 -10.63 25.15
CA LYS A 141 -28.30 -11.35 25.25
C LYS A 141 -28.28 -12.38 26.38
N THR A 142 -27.22 -13.18 26.46
CA THR A 142 -27.03 -14.18 27.50
C THR A 142 -26.90 -13.53 28.89
N LEU A 143 -26.09 -12.50 29.01
CA LEU A 143 -25.95 -11.74 30.26
C LEU A 143 -27.27 -11.11 30.68
N ASN A 144 -28.07 -10.59 29.78
CA ASN A 144 -29.40 -10.06 30.07
C ASN A 144 -30.32 -11.11 30.73
N ALA A 145 -30.29 -12.34 30.23
CA ALA A 145 -31.08 -13.42 30.80
C ALA A 145 -30.60 -13.77 32.21
N ILE A 146 -29.30 -13.83 32.42
CA ILE A 146 -28.68 -14.12 33.77
C ILE A 146 -29.03 -13.00 34.77
N PHE A 147 -28.82 -11.72 34.37
CA PHE A 147 -29.13 -10.58 35.25
C PHE A 147 -30.59 -10.54 35.69
N ARG A 148 -31.52 -10.76 34.75
CA ARG A 148 -32.96 -10.81 35.05
C ARG A 148 -33.30 -11.93 36.01
N ARG A 149 -32.63 -13.07 35.94
CA ARG A 149 -32.85 -14.20 36.83
C ARG A 149 -32.28 -14.00 38.23
N VAL A 150 -31.01 -13.54 38.27
CA VAL A 150 -30.24 -13.40 39.53
C VAL A 150 -30.76 -12.23 40.36
N TYR A 151 -31.06 -11.11 39.72
CA TYR A 151 -31.50 -9.88 40.36
C TYR A 151 -33.02 -9.65 40.26
N LYS A 152 -33.80 -10.72 40.19
CA LYS A 152 -35.26 -10.66 40.17
C LYS A 152 -35.76 -9.91 41.42
N GLY A 153 -36.36 -8.73 41.22
CA GLY A 153 -36.88 -7.86 42.29
C GLY A 153 -35.96 -6.71 42.72
N ASN A 154 -34.71 -6.67 42.26
CA ASN A 154 -33.82 -5.52 42.50
C ASN A 154 -33.87 -4.56 41.29
N ILE A 155 -34.77 -3.57 41.36
CA ILE A 155 -35.06 -2.61 40.26
C ILE A 155 -33.84 -1.75 39.97
N GLU A 156 -33.06 -1.34 40.98
CA GLU A 156 -31.88 -0.49 40.78
C GLU A 156 -30.81 -1.17 39.92
N VAL A 157 -30.46 -2.41 40.29
CA VAL A 157 -29.45 -3.19 39.56
C VAL A 157 -29.91 -3.48 38.14
N LEU A 158 -31.19 -3.82 37.93
CA LEU A 158 -31.72 -4.11 36.61
C LEU A 158 -31.77 -2.85 35.71
N THR A 159 -32.02 -1.67 36.30
CA THR A 159 -32.00 -0.39 35.60
C THR A 159 -30.57 0.01 35.18
N ALA A 160 -29.63 -0.09 36.11
CA ALA A 160 -28.21 0.17 35.87
C ALA A 160 -27.67 -0.75 34.75
N TRP A 161 -27.99 -2.05 34.83
CA TRP A 161 -27.62 -3.01 33.79
C TRP A 161 -28.23 -2.65 32.42
N ARG A 162 -29.51 -2.28 32.35
CA ARG A 162 -30.18 -1.92 31.12
C ARG A 162 -29.50 -0.72 30.46
N THR A 163 -29.10 0.29 31.24
CA THR A 163 -28.38 1.45 30.75
C THR A 163 -26.98 1.06 30.27
N ALA A 164 -26.24 0.24 31.00
CA ALA A 164 -24.88 -0.18 30.67
C ALA A 164 -24.84 -1.12 29.44
N SER A 165 -25.85 -1.96 29.26
CA SER A 165 -25.93 -2.91 28.13
C SER A 165 -26.47 -2.29 26.83
N HIS A 166 -26.93 -1.04 26.89
CA HIS A 166 -27.38 -0.33 25.69
C HIS A 166 -26.18 0.12 24.84
N VAL A 167 -26.02 -0.52 23.69
CA VAL A 167 -25.03 -0.06 22.68
C VAL A 167 -25.60 1.21 22.05
N GLN A 168 -25.05 2.37 22.43
CA GLN A 168 -25.37 3.62 21.75
C GLN A 168 -24.96 3.49 20.27
N ARG A 169 -25.92 3.63 19.38
CA ARG A 169 -25.64 3.95 17.99
C ARG A 169 -25.24 5.40 17.95
N ASP A 170 -24.00 5.68 17.52
CA ASP A 170 -23.63 7.06 17.21
C ASP A 170 -24.66 7.57 16.19
N ALA A 171 -25.28 8.71 16.50
CA ALA A 171 -26.10 9.40 15.51
C ALA A 171 -25.25 9.54 14.25
N ARG A 172 -25.75 9.07 13.10
CA ARG A 172 -25.12 9.30 11.81
C ARG A 172 -24.71 10.75 11.78
N SER A 173 -23.41 11.03 11.65
CA SER A 173 -22.91 12.37 11.38
C SER A 173 -23.77 12.93 10.27
N ALA A 174 -24.54 13.98 10.58
CA ALA A 174 -25.37 14.64 9.59
C ALA A 174 -24.44 15.00 8.43
N ALA A 175 -24.79 14.59 7.23
CA ALA A 175 -24.05 14.97 6.03
C ALA A 175 -23.86 16.49 6.05
N PRO A 176 -22.67 17.02 5.70
CA PRO A 176 -22.46 18.44 5.67
C PRO A 176 -23.51 19.08 4.75
N VAL A 177 -24.31 19.99 5.30
CA VAL A 177 -25.28 20.78 4.54
C VAL A 177 -24.47 21.68 3.61
N ILE A 178 -24.40 21.31 2.32
CA ILE A 178 -23.82 22.17 1.28
C ILE A 178 -24.77 23.37 1.14
N PRO A 179 -24.36 24.61 1.47
CA PRO A 179 -25.20 25.76 1.26
C PRO A 179 -25.50 25.92 -0.24
N PRO A 180 -26.73 26.31 -0.61
CA PRO A 180 -27.08 26.53 -2.01
C PRO A 180 -26.18 27.64 -2.59
N ALA A 181 -25.64 27.37 -3.81
CA ALA A 181 -24.92 28.39 -4.55
C ALA A 181 -25.82 29.64 -4.74
N VAL A 182 -25.34 30.78 -4.29
CA VAL A 182 -26.00 32.07 -4.51
C VAL A 182 -25.81 32.44 -5.98
N PRO A 183 -26.85 32.84 -6.71
CA PRO A 183 -26.79 33.22 -8.12
C PRO A 183 -25.96 34.49 -8.38
#